data_02ead01e686585e20b5dd34e2686a2cb
#
_entry.id   02ead01e686585e20b5dd34e2686a2cb
#
_cell.length_a   1.000
_cell.length_b   1.000
_cell.length_c   1.000
_cell.angle_alpha   90.00
_cell.angle_beta   90.00
_cell.angle_gamma   90.00
#
_symmetry.space_group_name_H-M   'P 1'
#
loop_
_entity.id
_entity.type
_entity.pdbx_description
1 polymer ?
#
loop_
_entity_poly.entity_id
_entity_poly.type
_entity_poly.pdbx_seq_one_letter_code
_entity_poly.pdbx_strand_id
1 'polypeptide(L)'
;MPFGLLFFAIPMGVFATEHFTDTKDIAALVPRWIPAHTFWAYAVGLGFLCAGLSLAVRIQARLAAALVAMTFLVFVCVMDLPGAVAHPHSRFAWTFVLRELSFGSGAFAFALSSWSTRPRPPSPIAVRAAVLPRLSIGIASLSYGGEHFLHPEHVPGIPLEMVTPAWIPGRILLSYFVGVVLILAGVCLVANKKARTAATLLGLTILLAVLWIYLPILVAAPKSVEALNYFFDTLLFCGAILLLANALEKETAAAFHKDAASVADAYSPSAPASARSEVP
;
A
#
# COMPACT_ATOMS: atom_id res chain seq x y z
N MET A 1 -13.44 2.74 -3.36
CA MET A 1 -13.09 3.95 -4.16
C MET A 1 -12.25 3.50 -5.37
N PRO A 2 -12.63 3.80 -6.61
CA PRO A 2 -11.87 3.37 -7.80
C PRO A 2 -10.49 4.05 -7.92
N PHE A 3 -10.33 5.24 -7.32
CA PHE A 3 -9.10 6.03 -7.42
C PHE A 3 -7.86 5.37 -6.81
N GLY A 4 -7.96 4.64 -5.69
CA GLY A 4 -6.83 3.96 -5.10
C GLY A 4 -6.15 2.99 -6.05
N LEU A 5 -6.94 2.31 -6.90
CA LEU A 5 -6.40 1.39 -7.89
C LEU A 5 -5.64 2.11 -9.01
N LEU A 6 -6.13 3.27 -9.47
CA LEU A 6 -5.45 4.09 -10.47
C LEU A 6 -4.17 4.70 -9.91
N PHE A 7 -4.20 5.22 -8.67
CA PHE A 7 -3.02 5.78 -8.00
C PHE A 7 -1.95 4.72 -7.71
N PHE A 8 -2.33 3.45 -7.72
CA PHE A 8 -1.40 2.34 -7.65
C PHE A 8 -0.92 1.90 -9.04
N ALA A 9 -1.81 1.82 -10.03
CA ALA A 9 -1.51 1.31 -11.36
C ALA A 9 -0.62 2.27 -12.20
N ILE A 10 -0.85 3.59 -12.09
CA ILE A 10 -0.10 4.59 -12.85
C ILE A 10 1.40 4.54 -12.51
N PRO A 11 1.82 4.59 -11.23
CA PRO A 11 3.23 4.45 -10.87
C PRO A 11 3.87 3.15 -11.38
N MET A 12 3.13 2.03 -11.37
CA MET A 12 3.64 0.77 -11.94
C MET A 12 4.03 0.90 -13.41
N GLY A 13 3.23 1.63 -14.19
CA GLY A 13 3.53 1.93 -15.60
C GLY A 13 4.77 2.82 -15.76
N VAL A 14 4.95 3.82 -14.89
CA VAL A 14 6.12 4.71 -14.92
C VAL A 14 7.38 3.95 -14.53
N PHE A 15 7.36 3.20 -13.43
CA PHE A 15 8.51 2.38 -13.04
C PHE A 15 8.85 1.32 -14.07
N ALA A 16 7.84 0.73 -14.74
CA ALA A 16 8.09 -0.14 -15.89
C ALA A 16 8.88 0.58 -16.98
N THR A 17 8.50 1.81 -17.30
CA THR A 17 9.22 2.61 -18.32
C THR A 17 10.67 2.85 -17.92
N GLU A 18 10.94 3.22 -16.66
CA GLU A 18 12.31 3.41 -16.15
C GLU A 18 13.15 2.12 -16.25
N HIS A 19 12.56 0.95 -16.00
CA HIS A 19 13.26 -0.33 -16.19
C HIS A 19 13.72 -0.56 -17.62
N PHE A 20 13.03 0.03 -18.62
CA PHE A 20 13.41 -0.08 -20.02
C PHE A 20 14.33 1.06 -20.49
N THR A 21 14.16 2.27 -19.96
CA THR A 21 14.97 3.44 -20.37
C THR A 21 16.29 3.53 -19.63
N ASP A 22 16.28 3.24 -18.33
CA ASP A 22 17.42 3.36 -17.41
C ASP A 22 17.92 1.99 -16.94
N THR A 23 17.84 1.00 -17.82
CA THR A 23 18.13 -0.42 -17.53
C THR A 23 19.49 -0.64 -16.86
N LYS A 24 20.52 0.17 -17.21
CA LYS A 24 21.87 0.02 -16.63
C LYS A 24 21.87 0.36 -15.14
N ASP A 25 21.20 1.43 -14.75
CA ASP A 25 21.14 1.91 -13.37
C ASP A 25 20.26 0.98 -12.54
N ILE A 26 19.13 0.54 -13.08
CA ILE A 26 18.27 -0.47 -12.45
C ILE A 26 19.00 -1.81 -12.29
N ALA A 27 19.74 -2.27 -13.29
CA ALA A 27 20.53 -3.51 -13.21
C ALA A 27 21.65 -3.42 -12.15
N ALA A 28 22.18 -2.23 -11.88
CA ALA A 28 23.18 -2.01 -10.84
C ALA A 28 22.62 -2.19 -9.41
N LEU A 29 21.30 -2.07 -9.22
CA LEU A 29 20.62 -2.31 -7.94
C LEU A 29 20.49 -3.80 -7.63
N VAL A 30 20.55 -4.67 -8.63
CA VAL A 30 20.46 -6.13 -8.43
C VAL A 30 21.70 -6.62 -7.66
N PRO A 31 21.53 -7.37 -6.56
CA PRO A 31 22.64 -7.87 -5.77
C PRO A 31 23.67 -8.65 -6.59
N ARG A 32 24.97 -8.43 -6.34
CA ARG A 32 26.08 -8.99 -7.14
C ARG A 32 26.10 -10.51 -7.24
N TRP A 33 25.51 -11.21 -6.29
CA TRP A 33 25.43 -12.66 -6.26
C TRP A 33 24.34 -13.24 -7.17
N ILE A 34 23.41 -12.40 -7.65
CA ILE A 34 22.37 -12.79 -8.62
C ILE A 34 22.97 -12.65 -10.03
N PRO A 35 22.98 -13.69 -10.87
CA PRO A 35 23.45 -13.56 -12.25
C PRO A 35 22.45 -12.83 -13.14
N ALA A 36 22.91 -12.36 -14.31
CA ALA A 36 22.08 -11.78 -15.37
C ALA A 36 21.25 -10.54 -14.94
N HIS A 37 21.91 -9.56 -14.30
CA HIS A 37 21.28 -8.34 -13.77
C HIS A 37 20.35 -7.64 -14.77
N THR A 38 20.80 -7.46 -16.02
CA THR A 38 20.01 -6.83 -17.09
C THR A 38 18.73 -7.60 -17.42
N PHE A 39 18.80 -8.94 -17.38
CA PHE A 39 17.59 -9.77 -17.56
C PHE A 39 16.54 -9.48 -16.47
N TRP A 40 16.98 -9.40 -15.21
CA TRP A 40 16.07 -9.11 -14.09
C TRP A 40 15.48 -7.71 -14.17
N ALA A 41 16.25 -6.70 -14.59
CA ALA A 41 15.74 -5.36 -14.83
C ALA A 41 14.59 -5.39 -15.85
N TYR A 42 14.78 -6.03 -17.02
CA TYR A 42 13.71 -6.16 -18.01
C TYR A 42 12.54 -7.03 -17.53
N ALA A 43 12.80 -8.12 -16.84
CA ALA A 43 11.74 -9.03 -16.36
C ALA A 43 10.82 -8.32 -15.34
N VAL A 44 11.40 -7.56 -14.41
CA VAL A 44 10.63 -6.75 -13.44
C VAL A 44 9.88 -5.64 -14.15
N GLY A 45 10.51 -4.92 -15.08
CA GLY A 45 9.85 -3.88 -15.87
C GLY A 45 8.65 -4.41 -16.64
N LEU A 46 8.78 -5.56 -17.30
CA LEU A 46 7.65 -6.23 -17.97
C LEU A 46 6.57 -6.63 -16.97
N GLY A 47 6.95 -7.16 -15.82
CA GLY A 47 6.02 -7.51 -14.73
C GLY A 47 5.22 -6.29 -14.24
N PHE A 48 5.87 -5.16 -14.00
CA PHE A 48 5.22 -3.91 -13.60
C PHE A 48 4.30 -3.35 -14.68
N LEU A 49 4.71 -3.41 -15.96
CA LEU A 49 3.86 -2.99 -17.07
C LEU A 49 2.59 -3.83 -17.15
N CYS A 50 2.74 -5.15 -17.15
CA CYS A 50 1.59 -6.08 -17.18
C CYS A 50 0.68 -5.89 -15.96
N ALA A 51 1.26 -5.71 -14.77
CA ALA A 51 0.51 -5.48 -13.55
C ALA A 51 -0.23 -4.14 -13.60
N GLY A 52 0.43 -3.05 -13.97
CA GLY A 52 -0.17 -1.72 -14.11
C GLY A 52 -1.35 -1.74 -15.08
N LEU A 53 -1.19 -2.35 -16.26
CA LEU A 53 -2.28 -2.52 -17.23
C LEU A 53 -3.43 -3.37 -16.67
N SER A 54 -3.12 -4.54 -16.08
CA SER A 54 -4.12 -5.43 -15.46
C SER A 54 -4.94 -4.73 -14.39
N LEU A 55 -4.28 -3.93 -13.54
CA LEU A 55 -4.94 -3.17 -12.49
C LEU A 55 -5.79 -2.03 -13.07
N ALA A 56 -5.30 -1.31 -14.07
CA ALA A 56 -6.02 -0.20 -14.70
C ALA A 56 -7.30 -0.68 -15.40
N VAL A 57 -7.21 -1.75 -16.19
CA VAL A 57 -8.36 -2.31 -16.93
C VAL A 57 -9.17 -3.32 -16.11
N ARG A 58 -8.72 -3.67 -14.90
CA ARG A 58 -9.34 -4.63 -13.96
C ARG A 58 -9.47 -6.07 -14.52
N ILE A 59 -8.67 -6.43 -15.50
CA ILE A 59 -8.57 -7.79 -16.02
C ILE A 59 -7.49 -8.51 -15.21
N GLN A 60 -7.83 -9.65 -14.59
CA GLN A 60 -6.92 -10.39 -13.70
C GLN A 60 -6.28 -9.53 -12.58
N ALA A 61 -6.90 -8.39 -12.21
CA ALA A 61 -6.36 -7.41 -11.29
C ALA A 61 -5.94 -8.01 -9.93
N ARG A 62 -6.64 -9.06 -9.48
CA ARG A 62 -6.31 -9.78 -8.26
C ARG A 62 -4.99 -10.54 -8.37
N LEU A 63 -4.80 -11.27 -9.47
CA LEU A 63 -3.56 -12.01 -9.72
C LEU A 63 -2.39 -11.03 -9.86
N ALA A 64 -2.59 -9.97 -10.63
CA ALA A 64 -1.62 -8.89 -10.79
C ALA A 64 -1.21 -8.30 -9.43
N ALA A 65 -2.18 -7.95 -8.58
CA ALA A 65 -1.90 -7.43 -7.25
C ALA A 65 -1.15 -8.43 -6.34
N ALA A 66 -1.50 -9.71 -6.41
CA ALA A 66 -0.79 -10.75 -5.65
C ALA A 66 0.66 -10.91 -6.11
N LEU A 67 0.92 -10.86 -7.43
CA LEU A 67 2.26 -10.92 -7.99
C LEU A 67 3.07 -9.67 -7.64
N VAL A 68 2.48 -8.48 -7.71
CA VAL A 68 3.13 -7.23 -7.27
C VAL A 68 3.48 -7.28 -5.78
N ALA A 69 2.56 -7.75 -4.93
CA ALA A 69 2.85 -7.92 -3.51
C ALA A 69 4.03 -8.88 -3.26
N MET A 70 4.10 -9.97 -4.01
CA MET A 70 5.22 -10.91 -3.94
C MET A 70 6.53 -10.27 -4.44
N THR A 71 6.49 -9.49 -5.53
CA THR A 71 7.67 -8.80 -6.06
C THR A 71 8.24 -7.83 -5.03
N PHE A 72 7.42 -6.99 -4.42
CA PHE A 72 7.87 -6.08 -3.37
C PHE A 72 8.39 -6.83 -2.13
N LEU A 73 7.78 -7.94 -1.75
CA LEU A 73 8.30 -8.78 -0.67
C LEU A 73 9.69 -9.35 -1.02
N VAL A 74 9.89 -9.78 -2.26
CA VAL A 74 11.21 -10.24 -2.74
C VAL A 74 12.22 -9.09 -2.68
N PHE A 75 11.86 -7.87 -3.11
CA PHE A 75 12.74 -6.69 -3.01
C PHE A 75 13.13 -6.43 -1.56
N VAL A 76 12.17 -6.40 -0.65
CA VAL A 76 12.45 -6.25 0.78
C VAL A 76 13.42 -7.32 1.28
N CYS A 77 13.15 -8.59 1.01
CA CYS A 77 13.96 -9.69 1.56
C CYS A 77 15.35 -9.79 0.93
N VAL A 78 15.49 -9.45 -0.35
CA VAL A 78 16.71 -9.71 -1.14
C VAL A 78 17.58 -8.48 -1.28
N MET A 79 16.97 -7.28 -1.35
CA MET A 79 17.69 -6.04 -1.63
C MET A 79 17.76 -5.14 -0.38
N ASP A 80 16.59 -4.78 0.20
CA ASP A 80 16.54 -3.71 1.19
C ASP A 80 16.91 -4.16 2.60
N LEU A 81 16.33 -5.27 3.07
CA LEU A 81 16.52 -5.76 4.43
C LEU A 81 17.99 -6.15 4.74
N PRO A 82 18.72 -6.83 3.83
CA PRO A 82 20.14 -7.09 4.05
C PRO A 82 20.96 -5.81 4.22
N GLY A 83 20.66 -4.77 3.42
CA GLY A 83 21.29 -3.45 3.54
C GLY A 83 20.96 -2.76 4.86
N ALA A 84 19.70 -2.77 5.26
CA ALA A 84 19.24 -2.16 6.51
C ALA A 84 19.83 -2.86 7.75
N VAL A 85 19.92 -4.18 7.72
CA VAL A 85 20.54 -4.97 8.82
C VAL A 85 22.06 -4.73 8.90
N ALA A 86 22.73 -4.60 7.75
CA ALA A 86 24.16 -4.27 7.70
C ALA A 86 24.44 -2.84 8.21
N HIS A 87 23.49 -1.93 8.05
CA HIS A 87 23.58 -0.52 8.47
C HIS A 87 22.42 -0.13 9.38
N PRO A 88 22.31 -0.69 10.61
CA PRO A 88 21.11 -0.57 11.46
C PRO A 88 20.78 0.85 11.89
N HIS A 89 21.76 1.76 11.85
CA HIS A 89 21.57 3.18 12.15
C HIS A 89 21.25 4.05 10.92
N SER A 90 21.18 3.44 9.73
CA SER A 90 20.81 4.16 8.51
C SER A 90 19.30 4.36 8.46
N ARG A 91 18.83 5.57 8.74
CA ARG A 91 17.44 6.00 8.54
C ARG A 91 16.95 5.68 7.11
N PHE A 92 17.76 6.06 6.13
CA PHE A 92 17.48 5.87 4.72
C PHE A 92 17.20 4.40 4.36
N ALA A 93 18.07 3.48 4.82
CA ALA A 93 17.90 2.04 4.56
C ALA A 93 16.57 1.50 5.12
N TRP A 94 16.20 1.87 6.35
CA TRP A 94 14.93 1.46 6.95
C TRP A 94 13.72 2.11 6.27
N THR A 95 13.85 3.33 5.76
CA THR A 95 12.79 3.98 4.99
C THR A 95 12.49 3.20 3.70
N PHE A 96 13.51 2.67 3.00
CA PHE A 96 13.31 1.80 1.84
C PHE A 96 12.58 0.51 2.20
N VAL A 97 13.01 -0.20 3.23
CA VAL A 97 12.32 -1.42 3.72
C VAL A 97 10.83 -1.15 3.97
N LEU A 98 10.51 -0.09 4.71
CA LEU A 98 9.15 0.27 5.06
C LEU A 98 8.33 0.73 3.86
N ARG A 99 8.96 1.40 2.90
CA ARG A 99 8.36 1.86 1.65
C ARG A 99 7.90 0.68 0.80
N GLU A 100 8.81 -0.21 0.46
CA GLU A 100 8.54 -1.40 -0.35
C GLU A 100 7.51 -2.32 0.33
N LEU A 101 7.65 -2.50 1.65
CA LEU A 101 6.70 -3.28 2.43
C LEU A 101 5.29 -2.66 2.42
N SER A 102 5.19 -1.32 2.43
CA SER A 102 3.91 -0.62 2.34
C SER A 102 3.26 -0.78 0.97
N PHE A 103 4.04 -0.70 -0.11
CA PHE A 103 3.56 -0.92 -1.48
C PHE A 103 3.03 -2.34 -1.66
N GLY A 104 3.83 -3.34 -1.28
CA GLY A 104 3.42 -4.74 -1.29
C GLY A 104 2.18 -5.00 -0.44
N SER A 105 2.08 -4.35 0.73
CA SER A 105 0.94 -4.48 1.63
C SER A 105 -0.36 -3.94 1.03
N GLY A 106 -0.33 -2.81 0.33
CA GLY A 106 -1.50 -2.26 -0.37
C GLY A 106 -2.00 -3.20 -1.47
N ALA A 107 -1.09 -3.72 -2.29
CA ALA A 107 -1.40 -4.72 -3.31
C ALA A 107 -1.96 -6.01 -2.69
N PHE A 108 -1.37 -6.50 -1.60
CA PHE A 108 -1.83 -7.69 -0.89
C PHE A 108 -3.22 -7.51 -0.29
N ALA A 109 -3.51 -6.35 0.33
CA ALA A 109 -4.83 -6.03 0.85
C ALA A 109 -5.89 -6.07 -0.25
N PHE A 110 -5.60 -5.52 -1.44
CA PHE A 110 -6.48 -5.58 -2.59
C PHE A 110 -6.69 -7.03 -3.07
N ALA A 111 -5.62 -7.82 -3.19
CA ALA A 111 -5.71 -9.21 -3.60
C ALA A 111 -6.58 -10.05 -2.66
N LEU A 112 -6.44 -9.89 -1.34
CA LEU A 112 -7.24 -10.55 -0.32
C LEU A 112 -8.71 -10.10 -0.37
N SER A 113 -8.97 -8.80 -0.41
CA SER A 113 -10.33 -8.24 -0.41
C SER A 113 -11.16 -8.65 -1.63
N SER A 114 -10.49 -8.85 -2.77
CA SER A 114 -11.12 -9.32 -4.01
C SER A 114 -11.47 -10.82 -3.95
N TRP A 115 -10.94 -11.56 -2.98
CA TRP A 115 -11.30 -12.96 -2.73
C TRP A 115 -12.62 -13.10 -1.96
N SER A 116 -12.92 -12.13 -1.09
CA SER A 116 -14.09 -12.16 -0.21
C SER A 116 -15.45 -12.00 -0.93
N THR A 117 -15.45 -11.65 -2.22
CA THR A 117 -16.69 -11.55 -3.02
C THR A 117 -17.24 -12.89 -3.53
N ARG A 118 -16.57 -14.00 -3.22
CA ARG A 118 -17.06 -15.34 -3.53
C ARG A 118 -18.02 -15.84 -2.46
N PRO A 119 -19.01 -16.70 -2.78
CA PRO A 119 -19.97 -17.23 -1.81
C PRO A 119 -19.36 -18.15 -0.73
N ARG A 120 -18.04 -18.39 -0.77
CA ARG A 120 -17.34 -19.23 0.19
C ARG A 120 -16.67 -18.34 1.25
N PRO A 121 -16.87 -18.65 2.55
CA PRO A 121 -16.23 -17.88 3.61
C PRO A 121 -14.69 -17.91 3.45
N PRO A 122 -13.98 -16.80 3.79
CA PRO A 122 -12.54 -16.77 3.72
C PRO A 122 -11.93 -17.83 4.66
N SER A 123 -10.82 -18.45 4.24
CA SER A 123 -10.11 -19.40 5.09
C SER A 123 -9.57 -18.71 6.35
N PRO A 124 -9.39 -19.41 7.47
CA PRO A 124 -8.80 -18.86 8.67
C PRO A 124 -7.42 -18.24 8.43
N ILE A 125 -6.66 -18.78 7.48
CA ILE A 125 -5.35 -18.23 7.06
C ILE A 125 -5.54 -16.89 6.36
N ALA A 126 -6.51 -16.74 5.46
CA ALA A 126 -6.78 -15.46 4.79
C ALA A 126 -7.21 -14.37 5.77
N VAL A 127 -8.03 -14.72 6.77
CA VAL A 127 -8.43 -13.78 7.84
C VAL A 127 -7.22 -13.31 8.66
N ARG A 128 -6.33 -14.23 9.04
CA ARG A 128 -5.10 -13.87 9.76
C ARG A 128 -4.14 -13.06 8.90
N ALA A 129 -4.00 -13.40 7.62
CA ALA A 129 -3.14 -12.69 6.69
C ALA A 129 -3.62 -11.25 6.40
N ALA A 130 -4.91 -10.96 6.53
CA ALA A 130 -5.47 -9.61 6.35
C ALA A 130 -4.97 -8.60 7.41
N VAL A 131 -4.42 -9.07 8.53
CA VAL A 131 -3.81 -8.20 9.56
C VAL A 131 -2.49 -7.60 9.07
N LEU A 132 -1.72 -8.34 8.26
CA LEU A 132 -0.37 -7.93 7.84
C LEU A 132 -0.33 -6.59 7.10
N PRO A 133 -1.15 -6.33 6.06
CA PRO A 133 -1.15 -5.04 5.37
C PRO A 133 -1.41 -3.86 6.31
N ARG A 134 -2.32 -4.04 7.25
CA ARG A 134 -2.69 -3.01 8.22
C ARG A 134 -1.54 -2.69 9.17
N LEU A 135 -0.88 -3.71 9.69
CA LEU A 135 0.28 -3.54 10.58
C LEU A 135 1.47 -2.93 9.84
N SER A 136 1.78 -3.40 8.63
CA SER A 136 2.90 -2.88 7.83
C SER A 136 2.74 -1.39 7.53
N ILE A 137 1.60 -0.98 6.97
CA ILE A 137 1.33 0.43 6.67
C ILE A 137 1.25 1.25 7.97
N GLY A 138 0.69 0.68 9.06
CA GLY A 138 0.63 1.33 10.35
C GLY A 138 2.01 1.62 10.95
N ILE A 139 2.91 0.63 10.92
CA ILE A 139 4.29 0.78 11.41
C ILE A 139 5.07 1.77 10.54
N ALA A 140 4.97 1.67 9.21
CA ALA A 140 5.59 2.63 8.30
C ALA A 140 5.12 4.07 8.58
N SER A 141 3.80 4.25 8.78
CA SER A 141 3.22 5.57 9.12
C SER A 141 3.74 6.11 10.44
N LEU A 142 3.90 5.28 11.47
CA LEU A 142 4.48 5.70 12.76
C LEU A 142 5.94 6.14 12.60
N SER A 143 6.74 5.35 11.87
CA SER A 143 8.13 5.66 11.60
C SER A 143 8.27 6.97 10.82
N TYR A 144 7.56 7.10 9.69
CA TYR A 144 7.59 8.31 8.86
C TYR A 144 7.07 9.55 9.59
N GLY A 145 6.02 9.38 10.40
CA GLY A 145 5.52 10.49 11.23
C GLY A 145 6.57 10.98 12.22
N GLY A 146 7.31 10.08 12.87
CA GLY A 146 8.44 10.44 13.73
C GLY A 146 9.54 11.18 12.98
N GLU A 147 9.91 10.70 11.77
CA GLU A 147 10.92 11.33 10.93
C GLU A 147 10.56 12.79 10.55
N HIS A 148 9.28 13.10 10.34
CA HIS A 148 8.85 14.47 10.03
C HIS A 148 9.02 15.45 11.20
N PHE A 149 9.10 14.96 12.44
CA PHE A 149 9.45 15.80 13.59
C PHE A 149 10.96 15.96 13.75
N LEU A 150 11.74 14.97 13.37
CA LEU A 150 13.19 14.99 13.44
C LEU A 150 13.81 15.76 12.27
N HIS A 151 13.22 15.63 11.08
CA HIS A 151 13.71 16.16 9.81
C HIS A 151 12.59 16.87 9.02
N PRO A 152 12.03 17.98 9.55
CA PRO A 152 10.89 18.67 8.92
C PRO A 152 11.23 19.32 7.58
N GLU A 153 12.51 19.43 7.24
CA GLU A 153 12.99 19.93 5.96
C GLU A 153 12.79 18.97 4.80
N HIS A 154 12.69 17.66 5.07
CA HIS A 154 12.45 16.67 4.02
C HIS A 154 11.01 16.74 3.48
N VAL A 155 10.82 16.23 2.26
CA VAL A 155 9.48 16.16 1.65
C VAL A 155 8.54 15.28 2.47
N PRO A 156 7.30 15.73 2.74
CA PRO A 156 6.37 15.00 3.60
C PRO A 156 5.72 13.82 2.89
N GLY A 157 5.55 12.74 3.62
CA GLY A 157 4.97 11.47 3.14
C GLY A 157 5.96 10.34 3.35
N ILE A 158 6.75 9.98 2.35
CA ILE A 158 7.89 9.06 2.49
C ILE A 158 9.16 9.90 2.70
N PRO A 159 9.72 9.94 3.91
CA PRO A 159 10.81 10.86 4.26
C PRO A 159 12.17 10.30 3.81
N LEU A 160 12.42 10.27 2.50
CA LEU A 160 13.73 9.98 1.94
C LEU A 160 14.69 11.17 2.15
N GLU A 161 15.54 11.51 1.20
CA GLU A 161 16.57 12.56 1.37
C GLU A 161 16.24 13.87 0.66
N MET A 162 15.21 13.91 -0.20
CA MET A 162 14.83 15.13 -0.89
C MET A 162 14.37 16.18 0.11
N VAL A 163 14.98 17.37 0.04
CA VAL A 163 14.58 18.54 0.83
C VAL A 163 13.48 19.29 0.11
N THR A 164 12.43 19.65 0.83
CA THR A 164 11.33 20.46 0.29
C THR A 164 11.86 21.83 -0.13
N PRO A 165 11.73 22.23 -1.41
CA PRO A 165 12.24 23.51 -1.92
C PRO A 165 11.72 24.70 -1.14
N ALA A 166 12.59 25.72 -0.94
CA ALA A 166 12.26 26.90 -0.15
C ALA A 166 11.11 27.73 -0.73
N TRP A 167 10.86 27.65 -2.03
CA TRP A 167 9.79 28.35 -2.72
C TRP A 167 8.38 27.75 -2.44
N ILE A 168 8.30 26.55 -1.85
CA ILE A 168 7.01 25.95 -1.46
C ILE A 168 6.54 26.59 -0.13
N PRO A 169 5.38 27.27 -0.13
CA PRO A 169 4.90 27.98 1.05
C PRO A 169 4.49 27.01 2.15
N GLY A 170 4.82 27.35 3.40
CA GLY A 170 4.41 26.57 4.57
C GLY A 170 5.05 25.17 4.69
N ARG A 171 6.14 24.89 3.96
CA ARG A 171 6.78 23.58 3.86
C ARG A 171 7.02 22.89 5.21
N ILE A 172 7.56 23.62 6.20
CA ILE A 172 7.86 23.08 7.54
C ILE A 172 6.57 22.78 8.32
N LEU A 173 5.58 23.69 8.28
CA LEU A 173 4.29 23.49 8.93
C LEU A 173 3.54 22.28 8.31
N LEU A 174 3.63 22.14 6.99
CA LEU A 174 3.02 21.04 6.27
C LEU A 174 3.69 19.70 6.60
N SER A 175 5.02 19.68 6.77
CA SER A 175 5.75 18.50 7.24
C SER A 175 5.27 18.05 8.62
N TYR A 176 5.17 18.98 9.60
CA TYR A 176 4.63 18.67 10.92
C TYR A 176 3.16 18.20 10.85
N PHE A 177 2.32 18.85 10.04
CA PHE A 177 0.93 18.46 9.87
C PHE A 177 0.82 17.02 9.33
N VAL A 178 1.55 16.69 8.27
CA VAL A 178 1.60 15.34 7.71
C VAL A 178 2.15 14.35 8.74
N GLY A 179 3.18 14.73 9.49
CA GLY A 179 3.74 13.93 10.58
C GLY A 179 2.72 13.57 11.66
N VAL A 180 1.92 14.54 12.11
CA VAL A 180 0.81 14.28 13.06
C VAL A 180 -0.20 13.32 12.48
N VAL A 181 -0.64 13.52 11.23
CA VAL A 181 -1.62 12.63 10.58
C VAL A 181 -1.07 11.23 10.44
N LEU A 182 0.20 11.07 10.05
CA LEU A 182 0.88 9.78 9.94
C LEU A 182 0.90 9.04 11.28
N ILE A 183 1.27 9.73 12.38
CA ILE A 183 1.30 9.11 13.72
C ILE A 183 -0.11 8.69 14.16
N LEU A 184 -1.08 9.58 14.07
CA LEU A 184 -2.45 9.28 14.49
C LEU A 184 -3.06 8.14 13.67
N ALA A 185 -2.87 8.15 12.35
CA ALA A 185 -3.34 7.08 11.49
C ALA A 185 -2.59 5.76 11.78
N GLY A 186 -1.27 5.82 11.98
CA GLY A 186 -0.45 4.67 12.33
C GLY A 186 -0.91 4.00 13.62
N VAL A 187 -1.16 4.77 14.68
CA VAL A 187 -1.72 4.27 15.96
C VAL A 187 -3.08 3.62 15.73
N CYS A 188 -3.99 4.26 14.98
CA CYS A 188 -5.31 3.71 14.68
C CYS A 188 -5.22 2.40 13.88
N LEU A 189 -4.31 2.33 12.92
CA LEU A 189 -4.07 1.14 12.10
C LEU A 189 -3.50 0.00 12.94
N VAL A 190 -2.47 0.23 13.74
CA VAL A 190 -1.87 -0.80 14.60
C VAL A 190 -2.87 -1.30 15.64
N ALA A 191 -3.56 -0.38 16.32
CA ALA A 191 -4.57 -0.71 17.32
C ALA A 191 -5.89 -1.28 16.76
N ASN A 192 -6.06 -1.29 15.44
CA ASN A 192 -7.32 -1.64 14.76
C ASN A 192 -8.54 -0.84 15.23
N LYS A 193 -8.32 0.42 15.60
CA LYS A 193 -9.41 1.32 16.02
C LYS A 193 -9.69 2.34 14.93
N LYS A 194 -10.92 2.34 14.39
CA LYS A 194 -11.31 3.19 13.26
C LYS A 194 -10.33 3.09 12.07
N ALA A 195 -9.73 1.92 11.87
CA ALA A 195 -8.64 1.69 10.92
C ALA A 195 -9.00 2.11 9.49
N ARG A 196 -10.25 1.86 9.03
CA ARG A 196 -10.74 2.31 7.72
C ARG A 196 -10.73 3.84 7.59
N THR A 197 -11.30 4.54 8.58
CA THR A 197 -11.35 6.02 8.56
C THR A 197 -9.94 6.58 8.59
N ALA A 198 -9.06 6.03 9.44
CA ALA A 198 -7.67 6.43 9.54
C ALA A 198 -6.92 6.23 8.21
N ALA A 199 -7.04 5.07 7.56
CA ALA A 199 -6.46 4.83 6.25
C ALA A 199 -7.02 5.76 5.17
N THR A 200 -8.33 6.04 5.19
CA THR A 200 -8.93 6.97 4.20
C THR A 200 -8.40 8.38 4.37
N LEU A 201 -8.38 8.90 5.60
CA LEU A 201 -7.88 10.25 5.89
C LEU A 201 -6.38 10.36 5.58
N LEU A 202 -5.60 9.35 5.95
CA LEU A 202 -4.17 9.30 5.63
C LEU A 202 -3.95 9.32 4.11
N GLY A 203 -4.64 8.45 3.36
CA GLY A 203 -4.52 8.42 1.90
C GLY A 203 -4.88 9.76 1.24
N LEU A 204 -5.93 10.44 1.73
CA LEU A 204 -6.29 11.79 1.26
C LEU A 204 -5.23 12.83 1.63
N THR A 205 -4.64 12.76 2.82
CA THR A 205 -3.56 13.67 3.24
C THR A 205 -2.32 13.48 2.37
N ILE A 206 -1.92 12.23 2.08
CA ILE A 206 -0.80 11.94 1.17
C ILE A 206 -1.12 12.42 -0.24
N LEU A 207 -2.35 12.25 -0.74
CA LEU A 207 -2.77 12.80 -2.04
C LEU A 207 -2.64 14.32 -2.09
N LEU A 208 -3.05 15.01 -1.03
CA LEU A 208 -2.87 16.47 -0.94
C LEU A 208 -1.37 16.86 -0.96
N ALA A 209 -0.52 16.10 -0.27
CA ALA A 209 0.93 16.32 -0.33
C ALA A 209 1.48 16.09 -1.76
N VAL A 210 1.02 15.06 -2.45
CA VAL A 210 1.38 14.80 -3.85
C VAL A 210 1.01 15.99 -4.74
N LEU A 211 -0.18 16.53 -4.59
CA LEU A 211 -0.65 17.65 -5.41
C LEU A 211 -0.02 19.00 -5.03
N TRP A 212 0.26 19.24 -3.75
CA TRP A 212 0.74 20.53 -3.26
C TRP A 212 2.26 20.66 -3.27
N ILE A 213 2.98 19.57 -3.15
CA ILE A 213 4.44 19.57 -3.03
C ILE A 213 5.08 18.88 -4.23
N TYR A 214 4.77 17.62 -4.43
CA TYR A 214 5.47 16.79 -5.42
C TYR A 214 5.13 17.17 -6.85
N LEU A 215 3.87 17.49 -7.15
CA LEU A 215 3.48 17.93 -8.48
C LEU A 215 4.16 19.25 -8.88
N PRO A 216 4.20 20.30 -8.05
CA PRO A 216 4.98 21.50 -8.35
C PRO A 216 6.48 21.23 -8.55
N ILE A 217 7.08 20.35 -7.73
CA ILE A 217 8.50 19.98 -7.89
C ILE A 217 8.71 19.29 -9.23
N LEU A 218 7.86 18.34 -9.59
CA LEU A 218 7.94 17.65 -10.89
C LEU A 218 7.74 18.58 -12.07
N VAL A 219 6.80 19.54 -11.99
CA VAL A 219 6.57 20.55 -13.04
C VAL A 219 7.76 21.50 -13.16
N ALA A 220 8.40 21.86 -12.05
CA ALA A 220 9.59 22.70 -12.06
C ALA A 220 10.84 21.99 -12.62
N ALA A 221 10.91 20.67 -12.49
CA ALA A 221 12.05 19.85 -12.96
C ALA A 221 11.58 18.58 -13.71
N PRO A 222 10.90 18.70 -14.85
CA PRO A 222 10.22 17.57 -15.51
C PRO A 222 11.17 16.52 -16.11
N LYS A 223 12.46 16.82 -16.18
CA LYS A 223 13.51 15.88 -16.63
C LYS A 223 14.31 15.28 -15.47
N SER A 224 14.00 15.62 -14.24
CA SER A 224 14.66 15.05 -13.07
C SER A 224 14.06 13.70 -12.76
N VAL A 225 14.87 12.64 -12.91
CA VAL A 225 14.51 11.27 -12.51
C VAL A 225 14.18 11.22 -11.02
N GLU A 226 14.92 11.97 -10.19
CA GLU A 226 14.65 12.09 -8.76
C GLU A 226 13.26 12.67 -8.49
N ALA A 227 12.90 13.81 -9.10
CA ALA A 227 11.57 14.42 -8.93
C ALA A 227 10.44 13.50 -9.39
N LEU A 228 10.67 12.76 -10.50
CA LEU A 228 9.72 11.78 -11.02
C LEU A 228 9.54 10.63 -10.03
N ASN A 229 10.62 10.05 -9.53
CA ASN A 229 10.56 8.94 -8.58
C ASN A 229 9.86 9.33 -7.28
N TYR A 230 10.22 10.46 -6.69
CA TYR A 230 9.56 10.93 -5.47
C TYR A 230 8.07 11.17 -5.65
N PHE A 231 7.66 11.74 -6.79
CA PHE A 231 6.24 11.92 -7.10
C PHE A 231 5.49 10.58 -7.19
N PHE A 232 6.02 9.64 -7.98
CA PHE A 232 5.33 8.37 -8.21
C PHE A 232 5.45 7.40 -7.04
N ASP A 233 6.52 7.41 -6.28
CA ASP A 233 6.63 6.68 -5.01
C ASP A 233 5.54 7.13 -4.01
N THR A 234 5.38 8.45 -3.86
CA THR A 234 4.39 8.99 -2.92
C THR A 234 2.97 8.78 -3.42
N LEU A 235 2.74 8.83 -4.73
CA LEU A 235 1.45 8.49 -5.33
C LEU A 235 1.14 6.99 -5.16
N LEU A 236 2.14 6.12 -5.29
CA LEU A 236 2.01 4.69 -5.07
C LEU A 236 1.68 4.38 -3.60
N PHE A 237 2.33 5.08 -2.66
CA PHE A 237 2.02 4.98 -1.23
C PHE A 237 0.59 5.41 -0.93
N CYS A 238 0.14 6.54 -1.52
CA CYS A 238 -1.26 6.96 -1.46
C CYS A 238 -2.19 5.86 -1.97
N GLY A 239 -1.90 5.29 -3.14
CA GLY A 239 -2.64 4.18 -3.74
C GLY A 239 -2.71 2.96 -2.80
N ALA A 240 -1.58 2.55 -2.22
CA ALA A 240 -1.48 1.43 -1.29
C ALA A 240 -2.37 1.62 -0.04
N ILE A 241 -2.33 2.82 0.55
CA ILE A 241 -3.16 3.17 1.72
C ILE A 241 -4.66 3.14 1.35
N LEU A 242 -5.05 3.67 0.20
CA LEU A 242 -6.44 3.67 -0.24
C LEU A 242 -6.93 2.26 -0.62
N LEU A 243 -6.07 1.39 -1.13
CA LEU A 243 -6.38 -0.03 -1.34
C LEU A 243 -6.62 -0.75 -0.02
N LEU A 244 -5.80 -0.47 1.02
CA LEU A 244 -6.04 -0.96 2.37
C LEU A 244 -7.37 -0.45 2.93
N ALA A 245 -7.69 0.84 2.79
CA ALA A 245 -8.96 1.41 3.26
C ALA A 245 -10.17 0.71 2.62
N ASN A 246 -10.10 0.40 1.32
CA ASN A 246 -11.15 -0.34 0.61
C ASN A 246 -11.26 -1.81 1.07
N ALA A 247 -10.14 -2.44 1.42
CA ALA A 247 -10.14 -3.81 1.96
C ALA A 247 -10.84 -3.84 3.33
N LEU A 248 -10.50 -2.91 4.22
CA LEU A 248 -11.11 -2.76 5.54
C LEU A 248 -12.62 -2.45 5.48
N GLU A 249 -13.08 -1.74 4.45
CA GLU A 249 -14.52 -1.50 4.22
C GLU A 249 -15.27 -2.80 3.98
N LYS A 250 -14.74 -3.66 3.11
CA LYS A 250 -15.37 -4.93 2.76
C LYS A 250 -15.41 -5.90 3.94
N GLU A 251 -14.36 -5.91 4.77
CA GLU A 251 -14.31 -6.72 6.00
C GLU A 251 -15.39 -6.29 7.00
N THR A 252 -15.57 -4.99 7.21
CA THR A 252 -16.59 -4.45 8.12
C THR A 252 -18.01 -4.77 7.62
N ALA A 253 -18.26 -4.63 6.33
CA ALA A 253 -19.56 -4.95 5.74
C ALA A 253 -19.87 -6.46 5.85
N ALA A 254 -18.88 -7.33 5.59
CA ALA A 254 -19.04 -8.77 5.70
C ALA A 254 -19.32 -9.22 7.15
N ALA A 255 -18.65 -8.62 8.14
CA ALA A 255 -18.91 -8.87 9.55
C ALA A 255 -20.33 -8.49 9.95
N PHE A 256 -20.79 -7.29 9.55
CA PHE A 256 -22.14 -6.81 9.83
C PHE A 256 -23.23 -7.73 9.26
N HIS A 257 -23.08 -8.20 8.01
CA HIS A 257 -24.02 -9.14 7.40
C HIS A 257 -24.05 -10.50 8.09
N LYS A 258 -22.91 -10.99 8.58
CA LYS A 258 -22.83 -12.23 9.34
C LYS A 258 -23.55 -12.14 10.68
N ASP A 259 -23.35 -11.04 11.40
CA ASP A 259 -24.02 -10.80 12.69
C ASP A 259 -25.53 -10.66 12.50
N ALA A 260 -25.98 -9.93 11.47
CA ALA A 260 -27.39 -9.79 11.12
C ALA A 260 -28.04 -11.14 10.78
N ALA A 261 -27.35 -11.99 10.01
CA ALA A 261 -27.84 -13.33 9.69
C ALA A 261 -27.94 -14.23 10.94
N SER A 262 -26.95 -14.18 11.83
CA SER A 262 -26.97 -14.96 13.07
C SER A 262 -28.11 -14.53 14.02
N VAL A 263 -28.43 -13.25 14.07
CA VAL A 263 -29.57 -12.71 14.83
C VAL A 263 -30.89 -13.17 14.20
N ALA A 264 -31.02 -13.13 12.87
CA ALA A 264 -32.22 -13.59 12.16
C ALA A 264 -32.49 -15.07 12.40
N ASP A 265 -31.45 -15.92 12.36
CA ASP A 265 -31.54 -17.35 12.65
C ASP A 265 -31.97 -17.61 14.11
N ALA A 266 -31.48 -16.81 15.06
CA ALA A 266 -31.84 -16.92 16.48
C ALA A 266 -33.29 -16.54 16.75
N TYR A 267 -33.88 -15.67 15.94
CA TYR A 267 -35.29 -15.24 16.03
C TYR A 267 -36.23 -15.99 15.07
N SER A 268 -35.73 -16.93 14.26
CA SER A 268 -36.59 -17.75 13.42
C SER A 268 -37.41 -18.72 14.29
N PRO A 269 -38.77 -18.65 14.30
CA PRO A 269 -39.56 -19.55 15.10
C PRO A 269 -39.31 -21.00 14.60
N SER A 270 -38.91 -21.88 15.50
CA SER A 270 -38.86 -23.30 15.20
C SER A 270 -40.24 -23.73 14.66
N ALA A 271 -40.28 -24.21 13.41
CA ALA A 271 -41.52 -24.73 12.84
C ALA A 271 -42.12 -25.78 13.80
N PRO A 272 -43.44 -25.70 14.13
CA PRO A 272 -44.04 -26.67 15.00
C PRO A 272 -43.91 -28.07 14.38
N ALA A 273 -43.39 -29.01 15.15
CA ALA A 273 -43.31 -30.40 14.77
C ALA A 273 -44.68 -30.84 14.30
N SER A 274 -44.84 -31.10 13.00
CA SER A 274 -46.07 -31.62 12.45
C SER A 274 -46.46 -32.87 13.18
N ALA A 275 -47.62 -32.83 13.85
CA ALA A 275 -48.24 -33.95 14.50
C ALA A 275 -48.37 -35.11 13.47
N ARG A 276 -47.64 -36.18 13.69
CA ARG A 276 -47.93 -37.45 13.02
C ARG A 276 -49.33 -37.85 13.45
N SER A 277 -50.28 -37.70 12.56
CA SER A 277 -51.58 -38.35 12.68
C SER A 277 -51.38 -39.84 12.53
N GLU A 278 -51.38 -40.55 13.66
CA GLU A 278 -51.70 -41.97 13.69
C GLU A 278 -53.18 -42.10 13.33
N VAL A 279 -53.47 -42.72 12.22
CA VAL A 279 -54.81 -43.19 11.84
C VAL A 279 -54.80 -44.69 12.15
N PRO A 280 -55.82 -45.21 12.87
CA PRO A 280 -55.92 -46.59 13.26
C PRO A 280 -56.20 -47.55 12.10
#